data_da56442af1ddddd85b7efab1828b086f
#
_entry.id   da56442af1ddddd85b7efab1828b086f
#
_cell.length_a   1.000
_cell.length_b   1.000
_cell.length_c   1.000
_cell.angle_alpha   90.00
_cell.angle_beta   90.00
_cell.angle_gamma   90.00
#
_symmetry.space_group_name_H-M   'P 1'
#
loop_
_entity.id
_entity.type
_entity.pdbx_description
1 polymer ?
#
loop_
_entity_poly.entity_id
_entity_poly.type
_entity_poly.pdbx_seq_one_letter_code
_entity_poly.pdbx_strand_id
1 'polypeptide(L)'
;MSIIGTIYEDVTTDVLGHIGSWQWLVTFISATLMVPSMLNQYEDMFLLEPPREIECDVSASSSVFNTSLCTYSVLNGTKVYKCTTWHVKFLWMIWFKKSWLIFCDHKIKLLSTTIICRLGLVFGCIIFGLIADSFGRKLAISIDVVAELGFRLILTFCDSESWFLLLIFLRSLFASANIYMGIILTCEIASSSWRTLLNAVVSIPRMLSAVCLVPLANVAPNSETFNFIACIFSASLLILLRWTPESPQWLLYNRGIPKAEKTILRAAKINGIELCSDFKIRPVNHRAYQCLDENWSCVSILTTHNVRILTLTVLVFWIFYFFLWSSLYIRVHNEQQYYGLLKTFCFMVILGFINWSLSKNLKIKMLLTMNLAVIGAASTALVFINLLKFNIPVTNIISPFALAASIIVHALILNITPRLFAINIRATLFGCCYSCGHLGSMICYLIVIFRTVDKVILVIVEAGLAVLLIVLCCVLPDVDGRELPDVMEDMDYFSEYVNKASSMGVSKDQLSVT
;
A
#
# COMPACT_ATOMS: atom_id res chain seq x y z
N MET A 1 11.77 -21.77 -31.37
CA MET A 1 12.32 -21.96 -30.03
C MET A 1 12.31 -20.60 -29.36
N SER A 2 11.30 -20.33 -28.60
CA SER A 2 11.17 -19.09 -27.81
C SER A 2 12.04 -19.27 -26.57
N ILE A 3 13.14 -18.56 -26.53
CA ILE A 3 14.01 -18.52 -25.37
C ILE A 3 13.36 -17.52 -24.39
N ILE A 4 12.36 -17.96 -23.66
CA ILE A 4 12.03 -17.35 -22.38
C ILE A 4 13.05 -17.94 -21.42
N GLY A 5 14.18 -17.31 -21.31
CA GLY A 5 15.25 -17.73 -20.44
C GLY A 5 15.79 -16.51 -19.75
N THR A 6 15.83 -16.56 -18.45
CA THR A 6 16.57 -15.63 -17.61
C THR A 6 17.99 -15.49 -18.13
N ILE A 7 18.53 -14.27 -18.15
CA ILE A 7 19.91 -14.00 -18.56
C ILE A 7 20.89 -14.80 -17.69
N TYR A 8 20.58 -14.90 -16.43
CA TYR A 8 21.20 -15.75 -15.44
C TYR A 8 20.15 -16.76 -15.01
N GLU A 9 20.52 -18.04 -14.88
CA GLU A 9 19.69 -19.02 -14.18
C GLU A 9 19.27 -18.45 -12.83
N ASP A 10 18.18 -18.94 -12.24
CA ASP A 10 17.69 -18.42 -10.95
C ASP A 10 18.74 -18.69 -9.85
N VAL A 11 19.85 -17.91 -9.93
CA VAL A 11 21.04 -18.04 -9.07
C VAL A 11 20.64 -18.00 -7.59
N THR A 12 19.57 -17.30 -7.27
CA THR A 12 19.08 -17.22 -5.90
C THR A 12 18.49 -18.55 -5.44
N THR A 13 17.70 -19.22 -6.27
CA THR A 13 17.12 -20.54 -5.95
C THR A 13 18.14 -21.66 -6.05
N ASP A 14 18.99 -21.64 -7.09
CA ASP A 14 19.95 -22.71 -7.34
C ASP A 14 21.07 -22.73 -6.30
N VAL A 15 21.53 -21.57 -5.84
CA VAL A 15 22.61 -21.44 -4.86
C VAL A 15 22.12 -21.43 -3.42
N LEU A 16 21.03 -20.72 -3.13
CA LEU A 16 20.54 -20.50 -1.76
C LEU A 16 19.43 -21.47 -1.36
N GLY A 17 18.95 -22.28 -2.30
CA GLY A 17 17.80 -23.15 -2.12
C GLY A 17 16.46 -22.41 -2.14
N HIS A 18 15.38 -23.18 -2.11
CA HIS A 18 14.03 -22.63 -2.24
C HIS A 18 13.66 -21.64 -1.13
N ILE A 19 14.13 -21.87 0.11
CA ILE A 19 13.93 -20.99 1.26
C ILE A 19 15.00 -21.26 2.33
N GLY A 20 15.44 -20.20 3.01
CA GLY A 20 16.43 -20.29 4.09
C GLY A 20 16.29 -19.15 5.10
N SER A 21 17.12 -19.16 6.12
CA SER A 21 17.13 -18.16 7.19
C SER A 21 17.36 -16.74 6.67
N TRP A 22 18.15 -16.58 5.61
CA TRP A 22 18.41 -15.28 4.99
C TRP A 22 17.15 -14.71 4.31
N GLN A 23 16.40 -15.51 3.56
CA GLN A 23 15.17 -15.08 2.92
C GLN A 23 14.13 -14.65 3.97
N TRP A 24 13.99 -15.40 5.07
CA TRP A 24 13.14 -15.02 6.19
C TRP A 24 13.57 -13.72 6.87
N LEU A 25 14.88 -13.53 7.09
CA LEU A 25 15.42 -12.30 7.68
C LEU A 25 15.07 -11.10 6.82
N VAL A 26 15.31 -11.18 5.50
CA VAL A 26 15.00 -10.07 4.58
C VAL A 26 13.50 -9.81 4.51
N THR A 27 12.67 -10.85 4.52
CA THR A 27 11.22 -10.74 4.55
C THR A 27 10.74 -10.03 5.82
N PHE A 28 11.30 -10.37 6.98
CA PHE A 28 10.99 -9.71 8.25
C PHE A 28 11.40 -8.23 8.24
N ILE A 29 12.60 -7.91 7.76
CA ILE A 29 13.04 -6.52 7.59
C ILE A 29 12.09 -5.76 6.66
N SER A 30 11.74 -6.34 5.52
CA SER A 30 10.81 -5.75 4.55
C SER A 30 9.42 -5.50 5.14
N ALA A 31 8.91 -6.44 5.94
CA ALA A 31 7.65 -6.27 6.65
C ALA A 31 7.71 -5.11 7.66
N THR A 32 8.81 -5.03 8.42
CA THR A 32 8.99 -3.98 9.42
C THR A 32 9.14 -2.60 8.79
N LEU A 33 9.79 -2.49 7.63
CA LEU A 33 9.90 -1.24 6.86
C LEU A 33 8.53 -0.67 6.42
N MET A 34 7.51 -1.50 6.29
CA MET A 34 6.17 -1.06 5.90
C MET A 34 5.42 -0.34 7.04
N VAL A 35 5.80 -0.53 8.30
CA VAL A 35 5.04 -0.02 9.47
C VAL A 35 4.96 1.51 9.52
N PRO A 36 6.03 2.32 9.31
CA PRO A 36 5.91 3.78 9.33
C PRO A 36 4.92 4.31 8.29
N SER A 37 4.93 3.74 7.09
CA SER A 37 3.98 4.12 6.05
C SER A 37 2.54 3.82 6.44
N MET A 38 2.31 2.74 7.19
CA MET A 38 1.00 2.42 7.75
C MET A 38 0.58 3.44 8.81
N LEU A 39 1.49 3.82 9.69
CA LEU A 39 1.22 4.86 10.69
C LEU A 39 0.89 6.19 10.02
N ASN A 40 1.60 6.58 8.96
CA ASN A 40 1.30 7.78 8.17
C ASN A 40 -0.11 7.75 7.57
N GLN A 41 -0.54 6.61 7.07
CA GLN A 41 -1.86 6.46 6.45
C GLN A 41 -3.01 6.61 7.45
N TYR A 42 -2.79 6.23 8.71
CA TYR A 42 -3.80 6.35 9.77
C TYR A 42 -3.73 7.67 10.54
N GLU A 43 -2.67 8.44 10.39
CA GLU A 43 -2.59 9.79 10.98
C GLU A 43 -3.74 10.68 10.51
N ASP A 44 -4.21 10.50 9.28
CA ASP A 44 -5.39 11.19 8.75
C ASP A 44 -6.62 10.99 9.66
N MET A 45 -6.76 9.84 10.34
CA MET A 45 -7.87 9.60 11.27
C MET A 45 -7.77 10.47 12.52
N PHE A 46 -6.56 10.63 13.06
CA PHE A 46 -6.34 11.48 14.23
C PHE A 46 -6.51 12.95 13.89
N LEU A 47 -6.17 13.33 12.66
CA LEU A 47 -6.37 14.69 12.15
C LEU A 47 -7.86 14.97 11.82
N LEU A 48 -8.66 13.93 11.54
CA LEU A 48 -10.08 14.05 11.14
C LEU A 48 -11.04 13.98 12.33
N GLU A 49 -10.64 13.45 13.49
CA GLU A 49 -11.50 13.43 14.68
C GLU A 49 -11.40 14.72 15.47
N PRO A 50 -12.53 15.38 15.73
CA PRO A 50 -12.54 16.48 16.69
C PRO A 50 -12.19 15.92 18.08
N PRO A 51 -11.32 16.61 18.84
CA PRO A 51 -10.96 16.17 20.18
C PRO A 51 -12.22 16.09 21.07
N ARG A 52 -12.41 14.94 21.71
CA ARG A 52 -13.66 14.60 22.45
C ARG A 52 -13.88 15.40 23.73
N GLU A 53 -12.87 16.14 24.21
CA GLU A 53 -12.88 16.79 25.53
C GLU A 53 -12.60 18.29 25.48
N ILE A 54 -12.86 18.92 24.35
CA ILE A 54 -12.75 20.36 24.20
C ILE A 54 -14.16 20.96 24.24
N GLU A 55 -14.40 21.82 25.22
CA GLU A 55 -15.63 22.60 25.31
C GLU A 55 -15.33 24.07 25.03
N CYS A 56 -16.33 24.75 24.45
CA CYS A 56 -16.27 26.18 24.21
C CYS A 56 -16.16 26.90 25.56
N ASP A 57 -15.15 27.73 25.74
CA ASP A 57 -15.00 28.57 26.95
C ASP A 57 -15.96 29.74 26.84
N VAL A 58 -17.08 29.58 27.51
CA VAL A 58 -18.09 30.65 27.55
C VAL A 58 -17.94 31.35 28.88
N SER A 59 -17.59 32.64 28.84
CA SER A 59 -17.51 33.50 30.04
C SER A 59 -18.78 33.34 30.89
N ALA A 60 -18.58 33.06 32.18
CA ALA A 60 -19.57 32.61 33.18
C ALA A 60 -20.82 33.51 33.40
N SER A 61 -21.03 34.52 32.59
CA SER A 61 -22.13 35.51 32.74
C SER A 61 -23.38 35.24 31.87
N SER A 62 -23.36 34.20 31.03
CA SER A 62 -24.51 33.87 30.17
C SER A 62 -24.96 32.44 30.40
N SER A 63 -26.27 32.26 30.67
CA SER A 63 -26.91 30.96 30.72
C SER A 63 -26.82 30.27 29.35
N VAL A 64 -25.87 29.36 29.22
CA VAL A 64 -25.62 28.63 27.97
C VAL A 64 -26.56 27.45 27.89
N PHE A 65 -27.29 27.29 26.80
CA PHE A 65 -28.27 26.23 26.63
C PHE A 65 -27.71 25.02 25.89
N ASN A 66 -26.79 25.24 24.97
CA ASN A 66 -26.18 24.15 24.20
C ASN A 66 -24.79 24.57 23.73
N THR A 67 -23.77 23.77 24.02
CA THR A 67 -22.40 23.95 23.54
C THR A 67 -22.07 22.84 22.56
N SER A 68 -21.72 23.24 21.35
CA SER A 68 -21.05 22.36 20.38
C SER A 68 -19.58 22.73 20.30
N LEU A 69 -18.74 21.90 19.71
CA LEU A 69 -17.29 22.14 19.58
C LEU A 69 -16.96 23.53 19.02
N CYS A 70 -17.79 24.07 18.14
CA CYS A 70 -17.51 25.28 17.36
C CYS A 70 -18.49 26.44 17.60
N THR A 71 -19.62 26.16 18.23
CA THR A 71 -20.69 27.15 18.44
C THR A 71 -21.38 26.96 19.77
N TYR A 72 -21.85 28.06 20.35
CA TYR A 72 -22.70 28.03 21.55
C TYR A 72 -23.95 28.87 21.34
N SER A 73 -25.05 28.50 21.99
CA SER A 73 -26.30 29.23 21.99
C SER A 73 -26.64 29.69 23.41
N VAL A 74 -27.17 30.90 23.52
CA VAL A 74 -27.58 31.52 24.80
C VAL A 74 -29.09 31.40 24.97
N LEU A 75 -29.58 31.24 26.21
CA LEU A 75 -30.94 30.80 26.59
C LEU A 75 -32.10 31.67 26.03
N ASN A 76 -31.84 32.89 25.54
CA ASN A 76 -32.87 33.80 25.02
C ASN A 76 -32.81 34.01 23.52
N GLY A 77 -32.04 33.21 22.77
CA GLY A 77 -31.81 33.61 21.39
C GLY A 77 -31.74 32.50 20.38
N THR A 78 -32.39 32.74 19.33
CA THR A 78 -32.15 32.18 17.99
C THR A 78 -30.75 32.46 17.45
N LYS A 79 -29.87 33.10 18.22
CA LYS A 79 -28.51 33.46 17.78
C LYS A 79 -27.48 32.45 18.25
N VAL A 80 -26.81 31.85 17.28
CA VAL A 80 -25.67 30.94 17.47
C VAL A 80 -24.38 31.75 17.34
N TYR A 81 -23.52 31.68 18.35
CA TYR A 81 -22.24 32.39 18.39
C TYR A 81 -21.10 31.41 18.10
N LYS A 82 -20.05 31.86 17.42
CA LYS A 82 -18.83 31.07 17.21
C LYS A 82 -17.94 31.12 18.46
N CYS A 83 -17.33 29.99 18.78
CA CYS A 83 -16.33 29.90 19.85
C CYS A 83 -15.06 30.63 19.47
N THR A 84 -14.57 31.49 20.36
CA THR A 84 -13.29 32.19 20.21
C THR A 84 -12.21 31.61 21.09
N THR A 85 -12.60 30.98 22.21
CA THR A 85 -11.71 30.35 23.18
C THR A 85 -12.28 29.00 23.59
N TRP A 86 -11.40 28.05 23.89
CA TRP A 86 -11.78 26.69 24.29
C TRP A 86 -11.16 26.34 25.63
N HIS A 87 -11.95 25.68 26.48
CA HIS A 87 -11.48 25.11 27.73
C HIS A 87 -11.11 23.65 27.53
N VAL A 88 -9.92 23.28 27.98
CA VAL A 88 -9.37 21.93 27.85
C VAL A 88 -9.35 21.29 29.24
N LYS A 89 -10.05 20.17 29.45
CA LYS A 89 -10.23 19.53 30.76
C LYS A 89 -8.94 18.95 31.36
N PHE A 90 -7.87 18.75 30.58
CA PHE A 90 -6.63 18.18 31.07
C PHE A 90 -5.39 19.06 30.84
N LEU A 91 -4.54 19.19 31.84
CA LEU A 91 -3.37 20.08 31.86
C LEU A 91 -2.31 19.77 30.77
N TRP A 92 -2.16 18.50 30.37
CA TRP A 92 -1.24 18.08 29.33
C TRP A 92 -1.74 18.38 27.89
N MET A 93 -3.02 18.70 27.73
CA MET A 93 -3.59 19.21 26.46
C MET A 93 -3.29 20.69 26.20
N ILE A 94 -2.61 21.41 27.09
CA ILE A 94 -2.31 22.86 26.91
C ILE A 94 -1.41 23.10 25.71
N TRP A 95 -0.54 22.16 25.34
CA TRP A 95 0.28 22.19 24.13
C TRP A 95 -0.56 22.10 22.84
N PHE A 96 -1.73 21.49 22.95
CA PHE A 96 -2.71 21.35 21.86
C PHE A 96 -3.36 22.67 21.44
N LYS A 97 -3.28 23.70 22.29
CA LYS A 97 -4.01 24.96 22.13
C LYS A 97 -3.61 25.77 20.89
N LYS A 98 -2.43 25.52 20.32
CA LYS A 98 -1.85 26.37 19.27
C LYS A 98 -2.16 25.94 17.82
N SER A 99 -2.35 24.65 17.57
CA SER A 99 -2.39 24.11 16.20
C SER A 99 -3.81 23.88 15.64
N TRP A 100 -4.89 23.97 16.45
CA TRP A 100 -6.19 23.41 16.08
C TRP A 100 -7.37 24.38 15.97
N LEU A 101 -7.14 25.67 15.84
CA LEU A 101 -8.11 26.66 15.30
C LEU A 101 -8.67 26.24 13.91
N ILE A 102 -8.07 25.23 13.32
CA ILE A 102 -8.40 24.63 12.02
C ILE A 102 -9.78 23.96 12.02
N PHE A 103 -10.26 23.41 13.16
CA PHE A 103 -11.48 22.61 13.19
C PHE A 103 -12.77 23.40 13.02
N CYS A 104 -12.84 24.57 13.59
CA CYS A 104 -14.10 25.31 13.65
C CYS A 104 -14.40 26.15 12.41
N ASP A 105 -13.38 26.63 11.74
CA ASP A 105 -13.57 27.52 10.60
C ASP A 105 -13.54 26.83 9.23
N HIS A 106 -12.99 25.60 9.10
CA HIS A 106 -12.73 25.09 7.77
C HIS A 106 -12.67 23.57 7.63
N LYS A 107 -13.78 22.95 7.22
CA LYS A 107 -13.76 21.62 6.55
C LYS A 107 -12.77 21.60 5.36
N ILE A 108 -12.54 22.76 4.73
CA ILE A 108 -11.62 22.96 3.62
C ILE A 108 -10.15 22.75 4.05
N LYS A 109 -9.74 23.18 5.25
CA LYS A 109 -8.35 23.04 5.71
C LYS A 109 -7.97 21.59 6.00
N LEU A 110 -8.89 20.84 6.58
CA LEU A 110 -8.72 19.42 6.83
C LEU A 110 -8.63 18.62 5.52
N LEU A 111 -9.51 18.95 4.56
CA LEU A 111 -9.46 18.42 3.21
C LEU A 111 -8.10 18.69 2.55
N SER A 112 -7.56 19.91 2.71
CA SER A 112 -6.26 20.27 2.14
C SER A 112 -5.14 19.40 2.71
N THR A 113 -5.16 19.08 4.00
CA THR A 113 -4.14 18.22 4.64
C THR A 113 -4.15 16.80 4.05
N THR A 114 -5.32 16.16 3.95
CA THR A 114 -5.43 14.81 3.36
C THR A 114 -5.02 14.80 1.89
N ILE A 115 -5.43 15.81 1.11
CA ILE A 115 -5.04 15.91 -0.30
C ILE A 115 -3.53 16.13 -0.44
N ILE A 116 -2.94 17.00 0.36
CA ILE A 116 -1.50 17.29 0.34
C ILE A 116 -0.69 16.05 0.70
N CYS A 117 -1.13 15.28 1.69
CA CYS A 117 -0.53 13.99 2.05
C CYS A 117 -0.58 13.03 0.84
N ARG A 118 -1.74 12.88 0.19
CA ARG A 118 -1.89 12.01 -0.99
C ARG A 118 -1.05 12.49 -2.18
N LEU A 119 -0.95 13.80 -2.40
CA LEU A 119 -0.07 14.37 -3.42
C LEU A 119 1.40 14.05 -3.16
N GLY A 120 1.86 14.15 -1.90
CA GLY A 120 3.20 13.73 -1.52
C GLY A 120 3.47 12.26 -1.89
N LEU A 121 2.55 11.36 -1.58
CA LEU A 121 2.64 9.94 -1.96
C LEU A 121 2.64 9.73 -3.49
N VAL A 122 1.80 10.47 -4.23
CA VAL A 122 1.75 10.40 -5.70
C VAL A 122 3.10 10.69 -6.33
N PHE A 123 3.72 11.80 -5.96
CA PHE A 123 5.03 12.16 -6.50
C PHE A 123 6.14 11.28 -5.95
N GLY A 124 6.12 10.97 -4.66
CA GLY A 124 7.13 10.16 -4.01
C GLY A 124 7.22 8.74 -4.60
N CYS A 125 6.09 8.06 -4.84
CA CYS A 125 6.08 6.73 -5.43
C CYS A 125 6.79 6.69 -6.80
N ILE A 126 6.59 7.69 -7.65
CA ILE A 126 7.24 7.76 -8.96
C ILE A 126 8.74 8.05 -8.80
N ILE A 127 9.10 9.05 -8.00
CA ILE A 127 10.49 9.47 -7.78
C ILE A 127 11.31 8.33 -7.20
N PHE A 128 10.82 7.67 -6.15
CA PHE A 128 11.53 6.55 -5.53
C PHE A 128 11.56 5.30 -6.39
N GLY A 129 10.57 5.09 -7.26
CA GLY A 129 10.62 4.05 -8.28
C GLY A 129 11.80 4.25 -9.22
N LEU A 130 11.96 5.46 -9.76
CA LEU A 130 13.08 5.83 -10.62
C LEU A 130 14.43 5.72 -9.90
N ILE A 131 14.53 6.18 -8.65
CA ILE A 131 15.76 6.06 -7.84
C ILE A 131 16.11 4.58 -7.62
N ALA A 132 15.13 3.74 -7.33
CA ALA A 132 15.37 2.33 -7.04
C ALA A 132 15.81 1.53 -8.27
N ASP A 133 15.28 1.84 -9.45
CA ASP A 133 15.71 1.19 -10.68
C ASP A 133 17.10 1.68 -11.14
N SER A 134 17.41 2.96 -10.92
CA SER A 134 18.69 3.55 -11.33
C SER A 134 19.84 3.27 -10.35
N PHE A 135 19.62 3.37 -9.05
CA PHE A 135 20.65 3.36 -8.01
C PHE A 135 20.57 2.17 -7.04
N GLY A 136 19.52 1.37 -7.12
CA GLY A 136 19.29 0.18 -6.28
C GLY A 136 18.22 0.35 -5.21
N ARG A 137 17.68 -0.79 -4.81
CA ARG A 137 16.55 -0.87 -3.88
C ARG A 137 16.93 -0.40 -2.49
N LYS A 138 18.11 -0.81 -2.02
CA LYS A 138 18.62 -0.44 -0.70
C LYS A 138 18.82 1.05 -0.53
N LEU A 139 19.39 1.73 -1.54
CA LEU A 139 19.60 3.17 -1.48
C LEU A 139 18.28 3.93 -1.40
N ALA A 140 17.29 3.56 -2.24
CA ALA A 140 15.97 4.15 -2.23
C ALA A 140 15.30 4.02 -0.85
N ILE A 141 15.29 2.82 -0.26
CA ILE A 141 14.77 2.57 1.09
C ILE A 141 15.51 3.40 2.13
N SER A 142 16.84 3.50 2.04
CA SER A 142 17.64 4.22 3.03
C SER A 142 17.35 5.73 3.02
N ILE A 143 17.23 6.32 1.84
CA ILE A 143 16.88 7.75 1.70
C ILE A 143 15.47 7.99 2.25
N ASP A 144 14.52 7.12 1.90
CA ASP A 144 13.13 7.21 2.34
C ASP A 144 13.01 7.20 3.87
N VAL A 145 13.59 6.20 4.54
CA VAL A 145 13.53 6.06 6.01
C VAL A 145 14.20 7.23 6.73
N VAL A 146 15.39 7.66 6.27
CA VAL A 146 16.14 8.75 6.92
C VAL A 146 15.42 10.08 6.75
N ALA A 147 14.95 10.38 5.54
CA ALA A 147 14.28 11.65 5.26
C ALA A 147 12.88 11.70 5.90
N GLU A 148 12.11 10.59 5.86
CA GLU A 148 10.82 10.49 6.54
C GLU A 148 10.95 10.78 8.03
N LEU A 149 11.92 10.16 8.71
CA LEU A 149 12.20 10.41 10.12
C LEU A 149 12.58 11.87 10.38
N GLY A 150 13.44 12.46 9.54
CA GLY A 150 13.83 13.85 9.65
C GLY A 150 12.65 14.82 9.54
N PHE A 151 11.81 14.67 8.50
CA PHE A 151 10.65 15.53 8.31
C PHE A 151 9.58 15.30 9.40
N ARG A 152 9.42 14.09 9.89
CA ARG A 152 8.53 13.78 11.01
C ARG A 152 8.97 14.46 12.30
N LEU A 153 10.27 14.44 12.62
CA LEU A 153 10.82 15.13 13.76
C LEU A 153 10.60 16.65 13.66
N ILE A 154 10.88 17.25 12.50
CA ILE A 154 10.65 18.69 12.28
C ILE A 154 9.14 19.02 12.42
N LEU A 155 8.26 18.16 11.89
CA LEU A 155 6.81 18.33 11.99
C LEU A 155 6.31 18.37 13.44
N THR A 156 6.93 17.58 14.33
CA THR A 156 6.55 17.53 15.75
C THR A 156 6.76 18.87 16.46
N PHE A 157 7.71 19.69 16.00
CA PHE A 157 8.04 21.00 16.58
C PHE A 157 7.53 22.19 15.75
N CYS A 158 6.72 21.94 14.73
CA CYS A 158 6.24 22.98 13.81
C CYS A 158 5.02 23.70 14.36
N ASP A 159 5.10 25.03 14.57
CA ASP A 159 4.00 25.87 15.04
C ASP A 159 3.26 26.62 13.92
N SER A 160 3.83 26.70 12.72
CA SER A 160 3.30 27.47 11.60
C SER A 160 2.44 26.61 10.68
N GLU A 161 1.22 27.04 10.37
CA GLU A 161 0.28 26.32 9.50
C GLU A 161 0.84 26.07 8.09
N SER A 162 1.45 27.08 7.48
CA SER A 162 1.99 26.96 6.13
C SER A 162 3.16 25.98 6.06
N TRP A 163 4.06 26.02 7.05
CA TRP A 163 5.16 25.07 7.18
C TRP A 163 4.65 23.66 7.49
N PHE A 164 3.60 23.53 8.29
CA PHE A 164 2.97 22.25 8.62
C PHE A 164 2.49 21.52 7.35
N LEU A 165 1.77 22.22 6.44
CA LEU A 165 1.31 21.63 5.19
C LEU A 165 2.47 21.21 4.27
N LEU A 166 3.52 22.03 4.18
CA LEU A 166 4.72 21.70 3.41
C LEU A 166 5.44 20.48 4.00
N LEU A 167 5.58 20.42 5.33
CA LEU A 167 6.23 19.30 6.01
C LEU A 167 5.44 17.99 5.87
N ILE A 168 4.10 18.04 5.91
CA ILE A 168 3.25 16.87 5.62
C ILE A 168 3.48 16.38 4.18
N PHE A 169 3.53 17.29 3.21
CA PHE A 169 3.83 16.93 1.83
C PHE A 169 5.19 16.24 1.71
N LEU A 170 6.26 16.86 2.24
CA LEU A 170 7.61 16.30 2.18
C LEU A 170 7.72 14.97 2.94
N ARG A 171 7.17 14.87 4.14
CA ARG A 171 7.13 13.62 4.90
C ARG A 171 6.45 12.51 4.10
N SER A 172 5.29 12.80 3.50
CA SER A 172 4.55 11.81 2.72
C SER A 172 5.28 11.42 1.43
N LEU A 173 5.96 12.38 0.81
CA LEU A 173 6.81 12.13 -0.35
C LEU A 173 7.93 11.15 0.00
N PHE A 174 8.60 11.36 1.12
CA PHE A 174 9.70 10.50 1.58
C PHE A 174 9.25 9.24 2.33
N ALA A 175 7.98 9.06 2.67
CA ALA A 175 7.43 7.83 3.23
C ALA A 175 6.86 6.87 2.17
N SER A 176 7.00 7.19 0.91
CA SER A 176 6.33 6.48 -0.19
C SER A 176 7.02 5.19 -0.60
N ALA A 177 8.36 5.12 -0.55
CA ALA A 177 9.12 3.97 -1.00
C ALA A 177 8.91 2.74 -0.10
N ASN A 178 8.84 2.93 1.20
CA ASN A 178 8.70 1.85 2.18
C ASN A 178 7.43 1.02 1.97
N ILE A 179 6.42 1.58 1.29
CA ILE A 179 5.14 0.90 1.06
C ILE A 179 5.29 -0.32 0.14
N TYR A 180 6.15 -0.22 -0.89
CA TYR A 180 6.22 -1.25 -1.92
C TYR A 180 7.63 -1.79 -2.17
N MET A 181 8.69 -1.08 -1.77
CA MET A 181 10.07 -1.55 -1.97
C MET A 181 10.39 -2.84 -1.22
N GLY A 182 9.84 -3.02 -0.02
CA GLY A 182 9.97 -4.26 0.72
C GLY A 182 9.39 -5.45 -0.02
N ILE A 183 8.27 -5.27 -0.72
CA ILE A 183 7.65 -6.31 -1.55
C ILE A 183 8.49 -6.61 -2.78
N ILE A 184 9.04 -5.60 -3.45
CA ILE A 184 9.94 -5.79 -4.58
C ILE A 184 11.17 -6.59 -4.15
N LEU A 185 11.82 -6.16 -3.07
CA LEU A 185 13.02 -6.83 -2.56
C LEU A 185 12.74 -8.29 -2.22
N THR A 186 11.64 -8.56 -1.51
CA THR A 186 11.23 -9.94 -1.17
C THR A 186 10.87 -10.76 -2.42
N CYS A 187 10.24 -10.14 -3.41
CA CYS A 187 9.90 -10.77 -4.68
C CYS A 187 11.17 -11.21 -5.46
N GLU A 188 12.21 -10.38 -5.44
CA GLU A 188 13.47 -10.60 -6.16
C GLU A 188 14.42 -11.62 -5.47
N ILE A 189 14.24 -11.90 -4.18
CA ILE A 189 15.04 -12.90 -3.46
C ILE A 189 14.33 -14.24 -3.27
N ALA A 190 13.02 -14.29 -3.50
CA ALA A 190 12.20 -15.47 -3.27
C ALA A 190 12.14 -16.36 -4.50
N SER A 191 12.26 -17.68 -4.30
CA SER A 191 11.97 -18.66 -5.35
C SER A 191 10.50 -18.59 -5.81
N SER A 192 10.21 -19.03 -7.03
CA SER A 192 8.86 -18.97 -7.62
C SER A 192 7.80 -19.63 -6.73
N SER A 193 8.14 -20.73 -6.07
CA SER A 193 7.25 -21.50 -5.17
C SER A 193 6.93 -20.78 -3.85
N TRP A 194 7.88 -20.02 -3.29
CA TRP A 194 7.74 -19.36 -1.98
C TRP A 194 7.41 -17.87 -2.06
N ARG A 195 7.51 -17.28 -3.24
CA ARG A 195 7.31 -15.83 -3.47
C ARG A 195 5.94 -15.34 -3.00
N THR A 196 4.90 -16.12 -3.26
CA THR A 196 3.53 -15.77 -2.83
C THR A 196 3.41 -15.70 -1.31
N LEU A 197 4.00 -16.68 -0.60
CA LEU A 197 3.96 -16.72 0.86
C LEU A 197 4.80 -15.59 1.48
N LEU A 198 6.03 -15.38 1.02
CA LEU A 198 6.90 -14.35 1.57
C LEU A 198 6.32 -12.94 1.36
N ASN A 199 5.77 -12.66 0.18
CA ASN A 199 5.09 -11.38 -0.07
C ASN A 199 3.81 -11.21 0.76
N ALA A 200 3.09 -12.28 1.05
CA ALA A 200 1.96 -12.23 1.97
C ALA A 200 2.42 -11.86 3.39
N VAL A 201 3.54 -12.42 3.86
CA VAL A 201 4.13 -12.07 5.18
C VAL A 201 4.54 -10.60 5.23
N VAL A 202 5.15 -10.06 4.17
CA VAL A 202 5.48 -8.61 4.09
C VAL A 202 4.23 -7.74 4.21
N SER A 203 3.07 -8.21 3.74
CA SER A 203 1.81 -7.48 3.81
C SER A 203 1.11 -7.51 5.18
N ILE A 204 1.56 -8.36 6.12
CA ILE A 204 0.96 -8.52 7.46
C ILE A 204 0.87 -7.20 8.24
N PRO A 205 1.90 -6.34 8.31
CA PRO A 205 1.81 -5.08 9.06
C PRO A 205 0.66 -4.19 8.60
N ARG A 206 0.38 -4.17 7.30
CA ARG A 206 -0.77 -3.44 6.76
C ARG A 206 -2.09 -4.03 7.22
N MET A 207 -2.18 -5.35 7.30
CA MET A 207 -3.37 -6.03 7.79
C MET A 207 -3.58 -5.78 9.28
N LEU A 208 -2.51 -5.77 10.08
CA LEU A 208 -2.56 -5.53 11.53
C LEU A 208 -2.80 -4.05 11.87
N SER A 209 -2.50 -3.14 10.97
CA SER A 209 -2.59 -1.69 11.23
C SER A 209 -3.95 -1.24 11.74
N ALA A 210 -5.05 -1.80 11.22
CA ALA A 210 -6.40 -1.48 11.66
C ALA A 210 -6.65 -1.81 13.15
N VAL A 211 -6.00 -2.87 13.67
CA VAL A 211 -6.13 -3.28 15.09
C VAL A 211 -5.19 -2.52 15.99
N CYS A 212 -3.96 -2.33 15.53
CA CYS A 212 -2.96 -1.58 16.31
C CYS A 212 -3.38 -0.11 16.48
N LEU A 213 -4.19 0.42 15.57
CA LEU A 213 -4.68 1.78 15.65
C LEU A 213 -5.56 2.04 16.87
N VAL A 214 -6.44 1.09 17.23
CA VAL A 214 -7.37 1.27 18.35
C VAL A 214 -6.66 1.47 19.70
N PRO A 215 -5.73 0.59 20.14
CA PRO A 215 -4.95 0.84 21.34
C PRO A 215 -4.02 2.06 21.21
N LEU A 216 -3.47 2.31 20.01
CA LEU A 216 -2.62 3.45 19.77
C LEU A 216 -3.38 4.77 19.93
N ALA A 217 -4.63 4.84 19.49
CA ALA A 217 -5.51 5.99 19.69
C ALA A 217 -5.80 6.27 21.17
N ASN A 218 -5.84 5.22 22.02
CA ASN A 218 -6.03 5.38 23.45
C ASN A 218 -4.75 5.86 24.17
N VAL A 219 -3.58 5.40 23.70
CA VAL A 219 -2.26 5.76 24.28
C VAL A 219 -1.78 7.12 23.75
N ALA A 220 -2.10 7.43 22.50
CA ALA A 220 -1.73 8.68 21.83
C ALA A 220 -2.96 9.56 21.59
N PRO A 221 -3.45 10.26 22.62
CA PRO A 221 -4.66 11.07 22.50
C PRO A 221 -4.49 12.31 21.60
N ASN A 222 -3.24 12.67 21.27
CA ASN A 222 -2.88 13.84 20.47
C ASN A 222 -2.06 13.43 19.24
N SER A 223 -2.15 14.20 18.16
CA SER A 223 -1.32 14.03 16.97
C SER A 223 0.18 14.15 17.27
N GLU A 224 0.58 15.00 18.20
CA GLU A 224 1.98 15.15 18.64
C GLU A 224 2.51 13.88 19.32
N THR A 225 1.76 13.32 20.27
CA THR A 225 2.11 12.06 20.93
C THR A 225 2.17 10.91 19.92
N PHE A 226 1.22 10.88 18.98
CA PHE A 226 1.21 9.91 17.89
C PHE A 226 2.47 10.05 17.02
N ASN A 227 2.81 11.27 16.59
CA ASN A 227 4.02 11.54 15.83
C ASN A 227 5.29 11.16 16.60
N PHE A 228 5.35 11.44 17.89
CA PHE A 228 6.50 11.07 18.72
C PHE A 228 6.68 9.54 18.81
N ILE A 229 5.61 8.79 19.01
CA ILE A 229 5.63 7.31 18.99
C ILE A 229 6.10 6.81 17.62
N ALA A 230 5.56 7.39 16.55
CA ALA A 230 5.97 7.04 15.20
C ALA A 230 7.45 7.38 14.92
N CYS A 231 7.97 8.49 15.46
CA CYS A 231 9.40 8.83 15.39
C CYS A 231 10.27 7.77 16.07
N ILE A 232 9.91 7.31 17.27
CA ILE A 232 10.65 6.27 17.99
C ILE A 232 10.69 5.00 17.13
N PHE A 233 9.56 4.65 16.53
CA PHE A 233 9.48 3.47 15.67
C PHE A 233 10.33 3.64 14.41
N SER A 234 10.21 4.74 13.68
CA SER A 234 11.01 5.03 12.49
C SER A 234 12.51 5.08 12.82
N ALA A 235 12.89 5.61 13.98
CA ALA A 235 14.28 5.61 14.44
C ALA A 235 14.83 4.19 14.65
N SER A 236 14.02 3.26 15.14
CA SER A 236 14.42 1.86 15.28
C SER A 236 14.74 1.18 13.95
N LEU A 237 14.10 1.62 12.87
CA LEU A 237 14.35 1.10 11.52
C LEU A 237 15.75 1.44 10.99
N LEU A 238 16.38 2.52 11.46
CA LEU A 238 17.76 2.87 11.07
C LEU A 238 18.73 1.73 11.36
N ILE A 239 18.50 0.97 12.44
CA ILE A 239 19.30 -0.20 12.80
C ILE A 239 19.11 -1.30 11.76
N LEU A 240 17.87 -1.53 11.29
CA LEU A 240 17.54 -2.57 10.31
C LEU A 240 18.08 -2.26 8.93
N LEU A 241 18.24 -0.98 8.55
CA LEU A 241 18.84 -0.58 7.27
C LEU A 241 20.26 -1.13 7.08
N ARG A 242 21.03 -1.31 8.15
CA ARG A 242 22.37 -1.92 8.08
C ARG A 242 22.33 -3.35 7.56
N TRP A 243 21.26 -4.06 7.85
CA TRP A 243 21.09 -5.48 7.53
C TRP A 243 20.27 -5.73 6.26
N THR A 244 19.62 -4.68 5.75
CA THR A 244 18.92 -4.72 4.46
C THR A 244 19.93 -4.98 3.34
N PRO A 245 19.83 -6.08 2.58
CA PRO A 245 20.71 -6.34 1.44
C PRO A 245 20.28 -5.51 0.22
N GLU A 246 21.14 -5.43 -0.77
CA GLU A 246 20.71 -5.08 -2.12
C GLU A 246 20.16 -6.31 -2.83
N SER A 247 19.27 -6.11 -3.81
CA SER A 247 18.74 -7.19 -4.62
C SER A 247 19.82 -7.85 -5.47
N PRO A 248 20.08 -9.17 -5.32
CA PRO A 248 21.03 -9.87 -6.15
C PRO A 248 20.66 -9.84 -7.64
N GLN A 249 19.36 -10.00 -7.97
CA GLN A 249 18.89 -9.96 -9.36
C GLN A 249 19.15 -8.58 -9.99
N TRP A 250 18.84 -7.49 -9.27
CA TRP A 250 19.12 -6.14 -9.75
C TRP A 250 20.62 -5.88 -9.95
N LEU A 251 21.47 -6.37 -9.03
CA LEU A 251 22.91 -6.25 -9.16
C LEU A 251 23.44 -6.98 -10.39
N LEU A 252 22.95 -8.17 -10.68
CA LEU A 252 23.32 -8.95 -11.85
C LEU A 252 22.91 -8.24 -13.15
N TYR A 253 21.66 -7.72 -13.18
CA TYR A 253 21.16 -6.95 -14.30
C TYR A 253 22.01 -5.70 -14.59
N ASN A 254 22.40 -4.96 -13.57
CA ASN A 254 23.25 -3.75 -13.69
C ASN A 254 24.76 -4.08 -13.76
N ARG A 255 25.13 -5.30 -14.18
CA ARG A 255 26.53 -5.77 -14.32
C ARG A 255 27.38 -5.64 -13.07
N GLY A 256 26.75 -5.51 -11.92
CA GLY A 256 27.41 -5.51 -10.61
C GLY A 256 27.79 -6.91 -10.11
N ILE A 257 28.26 -7.79 -11.00
CA ILE A 257 28.55 -9.22 -10.71
C ILE A 257 29.34 -9.41 -9.41
N PRO A 258 30.46 -8.69 -9.16
CA PRO A 258 31.23 -8.89 -7.92
C PRO A 258 30.45 -8.52 -6.65
N LYS A 259 29.53 -7.55 -6.74
CA LYS A 259 28.68 -7.17 -5.61
C LYS A 259 27.57 -8.21 -5.39
N ALA A 260 27.00 -8.75 -6.48
CA ALA A 260 26.03 -9.83 -6.43
C ALA A 260 26.63 -11.10 -5.80
N GLU A 261 27.80 -11.53 -6.27
CA GLU A 261 28.55 -12.67 -5.70
C GLU A 261 28.77 -12.48 -4.18
N LYS A 262 29.24 -11.30 -3.76
CA LYS A 262 29.43 -11.00 -2.34
C LYS A 262 28.15 -11.07 -1.53
N THR A 263 27.02 -10.61 -2.11
CA THR A 263 25.71 -10.67 -1.44
C THR A 263 25.22 -12.10 -1.31
N ILE A 264 25.39 -12.91 -2.36
CA ILE A 264 25.00 -14.32 -2.38
C ILE A 264 25.87 -15.15 -1.44
N LEU A 265 27.20 -14.91 -1.42
CA LEU A 265 28.10 -15.58 -0.46
C LEU A 265 27.71 -15.27 1.00
N ARG A 266 27.34 -14.01 1.30
CA ARG A 266 26.85 -13.64 2.62
C ARG A 266 25.52 -14.36 2.95
N ALA A 267 24.61 -14.42 1.99
CA ALA A 267 23.34 -15.12 2.13
C ALA A 267 23.53 -16.62 2.35
N ALA A 268 24.40 -17.26 1.58
CA ALA A 268 24.74 -18.69 1.73
C ALA A 268 25.30 -18.99 3.13
N LYS A 269 26.20 -18.13 3.62
CA LYS A 269 26.74 -18.26 4.98
C LYS A 269 25.65 -18.21 6.05
N ILE A 270 24.65 -17.31 5.90
CA ILE A 270 23.51 -17.20 6.83
C ILE A 270 22.61 -18.45 6.74
N ASN A 271 22.46 -19.01 5.54
CA ASN A 271 21.69 -20.23 5.31
C ASN A 271 22.45 -21.51 5.71
N GLY A 272 23.73 -21.41 6.12
CA GLY A 272 24.55 -22.57 6.46
C GLY A 272 25.03 -23.38 5.25
N ILE A 273 25.07 -22.75 4.06
CA ILE A 273 25.52 -23.38 2.80
C ILE A 273 27.00 -23.03 2.58
N GLU A 274 27.84 -24.05 2.46
CA GLU A 274 29.26 -23.87 2.14
C GLU A 274 29.42 -23.76 0.63
N LEU A 275 29.81 -22.59 0.15
CA LEU A 275 30.19 -22.34 -1.24
C LEU A 275 31.70 -22.31 -1.37
N CYS A 276 32.21 -22.77 -2.53
CA CYS A 276 33.63 -22.68 -2.84
C CYS A 276 34.10 -21.21 -2.82
N SER A 277 35.34 -20.98 -2.40
CA SER A 277 35.95 -19.61 -2.37
C SER A 277 36.00 -18.96 -3.76
N ASP A 278 36.02 -19.75 -4.81
CA ASP A 278 36.12 -19.32 -6.21
C ASP A 278 34.75 -19.28 -6.91
N PHE A 279 33.65 -19.20 -6.14
CA PHE A 279 32.30 -19.09 -6.69
C PHE A 279 32.19 -17.86 -7.61
N LYS A 280 31.86 -18.10 -8.88
CA LYS A 280 31.68 -17.06 -9.91
C LYS A 280 30.39 -17.29 -10.67
N ILE A 281 29.65 -16.21 -10.86
CA ILE A 281 28.42 -16.20 -11.63
C ILE A 281 28.73 -15.84 -13.09
N ARG A 282 28.22 -16.63 -14.02
CA ARG A 282 28.38 -16.39 -15.46
C ARG A 282 26.99 -16.29 -16.12
N PRO A 283 26.81 -15.41 -17.11
CA PRO A 283 25.56 -15.35 -17.87
C PRO A 283 25.42 -16.61 -18.72
N VAL A 284 24.24 -17.23 -18.68
CA VAL A 284 23.90 -18.43 -19.47
C VAL A 284 23.49 -18.03 -20.87
N ASN A 285 22.77 -16.94 -21.02
CA ASN A 285 22.30 -16.45 -22.30
C ASN A 285 23.09 -15.21 -22.74
N HIS A 286 24.15 -15.43 -23.55
CA HIS A 286 25.00 -14.35 -24.06
C HIS A 286 24.28 -13.37 -24.98
N ARG A 287 23.22 -13.78 -25.71
CA ARG A 287 22.42 -12.87 -26.56
C ARG A 287 21.59 -11.92 -25.70
N ALA A 288 20.87 -12.46 -24.72
CA ALA A 288 20.09 -11.63 -23.79
C ALA A 288 21.02 -10.71 -22.96
N TYR A 289 22.23 -11.17 -22.62
CA TYR A 289 23.22 -10.33 -21.93
C TYR A 289 23.72 -9.15 -22.80
N GLN A 290 23.81 -9.33 -24.13
CA GLN A 290 24.15 -8.25 -25.06
C GLN A 290 23.02 -7.22 -25.17
N CYS A 291 21.76 -7.65 -25.14
CA CYS A 291 20.59 -6.76 -25.18
C CYS A 291 20.45 -5.86 -23.94
N LEU A 292 21.21 -6.14 -22.84
CA LEU A 292 21.27 -5.25 -21.67
C LEU A 292 21.88 -3.87 -21.99
N ASP A 293 22.60 -3.73 -23.11
CA ASP A 293 23.19 -2.46 -23.52
C ASP A 293 22.18 -1.50 -24.18
N GLU A 294 21.00 -1.98 -24.55
CA GLU A 294 19.98 -1.11 -25.11
C GLU A 294 19.41 -0.23 -23.98
N ASN A 295 19.57 1.08 -24.15
CA ASN A 295 19.02 2.09 -23.23
C ASN A 295 17.48 2.07 -23.30
N TRP A 296 16.87 1.23 -22.49
CA TRP A 296 15.41 1.15 -22.40
C TRP A 296 14.88 2.44 -21.77
N SER A 297 14.06 3.14 -22.53
CA SER A 297 13.36 4.35 -22.10
C SER A 297 11.95 3.97 -21.66
N CYS A 298 11.35 4.73 -20.73
CA CYS A 298 9.92 4.60 -20.42
C CYS A 298 9.02 4.76 -21.67
N VAL A 299 9.54 5.37 -22.74
CA VAL A 299 8.86 5.50 -24.04
C VAL A 299 8.74 4.16 -24.73
N SER A 300 9.69 3.23 -24.58
CA SER A 300 9.64 1.91 -25.21
C SER A 300 8.48 1.03 -24.69
N ILE A 301 8.00 1.30 -23.45
CA ILE A 301 6.79 0.66 -22.88
C ILE A 301 5.56 0.96 -23.75
N LEU A 302 5.50 2.14 -24.34
CA LEU A 302 4.37 2.58 -25.16
C LEU A 302 4.44 2.04 -26.60
N THR A 303 5.60 1.59 -27.05
CA THR A 303 5.80 1.09 -28.42
C THR A 303 5.28 -0.34 -28.59
N THR A 304 5.47 -1.21 -27.60
CA THR A 304 5.06 -2.61 -27.66
C THR A 304 3.59 -2.75 -27.26
N HIS A 305 2.77 -3.31 -28.16
CA HIS A 305 1.31 -3.36 -28.00
C HIS A 305 0.86 -4.10 -26.73
N ASN A 306 1.40 -5.29 -26.48
CA ASN A 306 0.99 -6.12 -25.35
C ASN A 306 1.46 -5.53 -24.02
N VAL A 307 2.70 -5.03 -23.96
CA VAL A 307 3.25 -4.37 -22.78
C VAL A 307 2.45 -3.12 -22.42
N ARG A 308 2.04 -2.35 -23.42
CA ARG A 308 1.19 -1.17 -23.24
C ARG A 308 -0.16 -1.53 -22.65
N ILE A 309 -0.85 -2.55 -23.23
CA ILE A 309 -2.15 -3.00 -22.71
C ILE A 309 -2.02 -3.49 -21.27
N LEU A 310 -1.02 -4.32 -20.99
CA LEU A 310 -0.76 -4.83 -19.64
C LEU A 310 -0.56 -3.69 -18.65
N THR A 311 0.34 -2.77 -18.97
CA THR A 311 0.66 -1.64 -18.09
C THR A 311 -0.55 -0.75 -17.85
N LEU A 312 -1.29 -0.38 -18.90
CA LEU A 312 -2.50 0.44 -18.78
C LEU A 312 -3.58 -0.28 -17.95
N THR A 313 -3.78 -1.58 -18.15
CA THR A 313 -4.76 -2.37 -17.40
C THR A 313 -4.42 -2.36 -15.91
N VAL A 314 -3.16 -2.55 -15.54
CA VAL A 314 -2.72 -2.54 -14.14
C VAL A 314 -2.87 -1.14 -13.53
N LEU A 315 -2.47 -0.06 -14.24
CA LEU A 315 -2.62 1.32 -13.77
C LEU A 315 -4.10 1.66 -13.50
N VAL A 316 -4.99 1.33 -14.45
CA VAL A 316 -6.44 1.55 -14.32
C VAL A 316 -7.02 0.73 -13.16
N PHE A 317 -6.56 -0.52 -13.00
CA PHE A 317 -6.95 -1.36 -11.86
C PHE A 317 -6.61 -0.68 -10.53
N TRP A 318 -5.39 -0.13 -10.38
CA TRP A 318 -4.96 0.53 -9.14
C TRP A 318 -5.79 1.78 -8.83
N ILE A 319 -6.15 2.60 -9.83
CA ILE A 319 -7.01 3.79 -9.65
C ILE A 319 -8.36 3.37 -9.04
N PHE A 320 -9.05 2.45 -9.70
CA PHE A 320 -10.39 2.04 -9.29
C PHE A 320 -10.39 1.24 -7.99
N TYR A 321 -9.37 0.42 -7.77
CA TYR A 321 -9.23 -0.31 -6.53
C TYR A 321 -9.04 0.62 -5.32
N PHE A 322 -8.17 1.63 -5.40
CA PHE A 322 -7.97 2.57 -4.30
C PHE A 322 -9.16 3.49 -4.07
N PHE A 323 -9.88 3.83 -5.11
CA PHE A 323 -11.16 4.52 -4.98
C PHE A 323 -12.16 3.67 -4.17
N LEU A 324 -12.34 2.42 -4.57
CA LEU A 324 -13.22 1.46 -3.89
C LEU A 324 -12.82 1.26 -2.43
N TRP A 325 -11.53 1.02 -2.16
CA TRP A 325 -11.00 0.86 -0.82
C TRP A 325 -11.23 2.10 0.06
N SER A 326 -10.98 3.29 -0.48
CA SER A 326 -11.18 4.55 0.26
C SER A 326 -12.64 4.80 0.58
N SER A 327 -13.56 4.48 -0.34
CA SER A 327 -14.99 4.62 -0.12
C SER A 327 -15.49 3.70 1.00
N LEU A 328 -15.09 2.42 0.97
CA LEU A 328 -15.41 1.45 2.02
C LEU A 328 -14.83 1.87 3.38
N TYR A 329 -13.59 2.36 3.40
CA TYR A 329 -12.91 2.80 4.60
C TYR A 329 -13.62 4.01 5.25
N ILE A 330 -13.92 5.05 4.47
CA ILE A 330 -14.62 6.25 4.94
C ILE A 330 -16.00 5.88 5.48
N ARG A 331 -16.71 4.94 4.85
CA ARG A 331 -18.01 4.47 5.31
C ARG A 331 -17.92 3.80 6.68
N VAL A 332 -17.05 2.81 6.82
CA VAL A 332 -16.86 2.08 8.10
C VAL A 332 -16.45 3.04 9.21
N HIS A 333 -15.57 3.99 8.91
CA HIS A 333 -15.12 4.98 9.87
C HIS A 333 -16.27 5.92 10.30
N ASN A 334 -17.05 6.44 9.36
CA ASN A 334 -18.16 7.35 9.65
C ASN A 334 -19.33 6.69 10.39
N GLU A 335 -19.59 5.39 10.12
CA GLU A 335 -20.71 4.68 10.72
C GLU A 335 -20.37 4.12 12.11
N GLN A 336 -19.16 3.63 12.33
CA GLN A 336 -18.85 2.80 13.48
C GLN A 336 -17.53 3.17 14.18
N GLN A 337 -16.75 4.11 13.64
CA GLN A 337 -15.45 4.52 14.19
C GLN A 337 -14.53 3.31 14.49
N TYR A 338 -13.95 3.26 15.70
CA TYR A 338 -13.03 2.20 16.13
C TYR A 338 -13.66 0.80 16.17
N TYR A 339 -14.97 0.70 16.52
CA TYR A 339 -15.65 -0.60 16.55
C TYR A 339 -15.79 -1.22 15.17
N GLY A 340 -15.96 -0.39 14.14
CA GLY A 340 -15.96 -0.85 12.74
C GLY A 340 -14.64 -1.44 12.32
N LEU A 341 -13.53 -0.81 12.71
CA LEU A 341 -12.18 -1.31 12.42
C LEU A 341 -11.87 -2.61 13.16
N LEU A 342 -12.30 -2.73 14.41
CA LEU A 342 -12.14 -3.97 15.17
C LEU A 342 -12.92 -5.14 14.53
N LYS A 343 -14.16 -4.91 14.09
CA LYS A 343 -14.93 -5.90 13.32
C LYS A 343 -14.25 -6.25 12.00
N THR A 344 -13.74 -5.23 11.28
CA THR A 344 -12.98 -5.44 10.04
C THR A 344 -11.82 -6.38 10.26
N PHE A 345 -11.08 -6.22 11.35
CA PHE A 345 -9.97 -7.13 11.69
C PHE A 345 -10.45 -8.56 11.92
N CYS A 346 -11.49 -8.76 12.72
CA CYS A 346 -12.02 -10.10 12.96
C CYS A 346 -12.41 -10.79 11.64
N PHE A 347 -13.10 -10.09 10.75
CA PHE A 347 -13.44 -10.62 9.43
C PHE A 347 -12.20 -10.85 8.56
N MET A 348 -11.21 -9.98 8.63
CA MET A 348 -9.96 -10.14 7.88
C MET A 348 -9.19 -11.39 8.31
N VAL A 349 -9.13 -11.72 9.61
CA VAL A 349 -8.50 -12.95 10.09
C VAL A 349 -9.22 -14.17 9.53
N ILE A 350 -10.55 -14.18 9.56
CA ILE A 350 -11.36 -15.29 9.04
C ILE A 350 -11.15 -15.44 7.52
N LEU A 351 -11.31 -14.34 6.78
CA LEU A 351 -11.12 -14.34 5.32
C LEU A 351 -9.68 -14.67 4.93
N GLY A 352 -8.70 -14.18 5.69
CA GLY A 352 -7.28 -14.49 5.50
C GLY A 352 -7.00 -15.98 5.64
N PHE A 353 -7.55 -16.63 6.65
CA PHE A 353 -7.43 -18.08 6.82
C PHE A 353 -8.10 -18.86 5.69
N ILE A 354 -9.30 -18.43 5.25
CA ILE A 354 -9.99 -19.01 4.09
C ILE A 354 -9.13 -18.87 2.84
N ASN A 355 -8.63 -17.66 2.55
CA ASN A 355 -7.76 -17.42 1.39
C ASN A 355 -6.48 -18.24 1.44
N TRP A 356 -5.84 -18.37 2.62
CA TRP A 356 -4.66 -19.23 2.80
C TRP A 356 -4.97 -20.71 2.54
N SER A 357 -6.11 -21.21 3.00
CA SER A 357 -6.53 -22.59 2.74
C SER A 357 -6.79 -22.82 1.24
N LEU A 358 -7.47 -21.88 0.59
CA LEU A 358 -7.79 -21.95 -0.84
C LEU A 358 -6.54 -21.76 -1.73
N SER A 359 -5.52 -21.03 -1.29
CA SER A 359 -4.29 -20.79 -2.06
C SER A 359 -3.49 -22.07 -2.34
N LYS A 360 -3.75 -23.16 -1.61
CA LYS A 360 -3.15 -24.48 -1.88
C LYS A 360 -3.65 -25.09 -3.18
N ASN A 361 -4.88 -24.76 -3.60
CA ASN A 361 -5.55 -25.37 -4.75
C ASN A 361 -5.90 -24.36 -5.84
N LEU A 362 -5.97 -23.06 -5.51
CA LEU A 362 -6.37 -22.01 -6.43
C LEU A 362 -5.22 -21.05 -6.69
N LYS A 363 -5.17 -20.54 -7.90
CA LYS A 363 -4.20 -19.53 -8.32
C LYS A 363 -4.53 -18.16 -7.70
N ILE A 364 -3.50 -17.34 -7.49
CA ILE A 364 -3.63 -16.01 -6.88
C ILE A 364 -4.63 -15.11 -7.63
N LYS A 365 -4.68 -15.21 -8.97
CA LYS A 365 -5.64 -14.51 -9.81
C LYS A 365 -7.10 -14.89 -9.48
N MET A 366 -7.38 -16.18 -9.25
CA MET A 366 -8.71 -16.64 -8.85
C MET A 366 -9.08 -16.16 -7.45
N LEU A 367 -8.14 -16.17 -6.51
CA LEU A 367 -8.36 -15.61 -5.16
C LEU A 367 -8.68 -14.12 -5.22
N LEU A 368 -8.00 -13.38 -6.10
CA LEU A 368 -8.25 -11.96 -6.33
C LEU A 368 -9.69 -11.73 -6.84
N THR A 369 -10.11 -12.47 -7.86
CA THR A 369 -11.47 -12.35 -8.42
C THR A 369 -12.55 -12.76 -7.42
N MET A 370 -12.33 -13.80 -6.61
CA MET A 370 -13.27 -14.23 -5.56
C MET A 370 -13.49 -13.15 -4.50
N ASN A 371 -12.40 -12.52 -4.01
CA ASN A 371 -12.53 -11.46 -3.01
C ASN A 371 -13.20 -10.20 -3.59
N LEU A 372 -12.95 -9.85 -4.86
CA LEU A 372 -13.67 -8.78 -5.55
C LEU A 372 -15.16 -9.11 -5.71
N ALA A 373 -15.52 -10.35 -6.01
CA ALA A 373 -16.91 -10.78 -6.08
C ALA A 373 -17.61 -10.68 -4.71
N VAL A 374 -16.90 -10.99 -3.61
CA VAL A 374 -17.41 -10.80 -2.24
C VAL A 374 -17.69 -9.32 -1.97
N ILE A 375 -16.79 -8.41 -2.36
CA ILE A 375 -17.02 -6.97 -2.21
C ILE A 375 -18.22 -6.53 -3.05
N GLY A 376 -18.31 -6.97 -4.29
CA GLY A 376 -19.44 -6.66 -5.17
C GLY A 376 -20.79 -7.14 -4.60
N ALA A 377 -20.85 -8.38 -4.10
CA ALA A 377 -22.04 -8.93 -3.44
C ALA A 377 -22.41 -8.15 -2.16
N ALA A 378 -21.43 -7.79 -1.35
CA ALA A 378 -21.67 -6.99 -0.14
C ALA A 378 -22.19 -5.57 -0.50
N SER A 379 -21.60 -4.91 -1.49
CA SER A 379 -22.04 -3.58 -1.94
C SER A 379 -23.43 -3.64 -2.57
N THR A 380 -23.76 -4.64 -3.38
CA THR A 380 -25.12 -4.81 -3.93
C THR A 380 -26.16 -5.09 -2.84
N ALA A 381 -25.83 -5.90 -1.83
CA ALA A 381 -26.71 -6.10 -0.67
C ALA A 381 -26.97 -4.77 0.06
N LEU A 382 -25.96 -3.92 0.25
CA LEU A 382 -26.12 -2.60 0.85
C LEU A 382 -27.01 -1.67 -0.01
N VAL A 383 -26.92 -1.73 -1.34
CA VAL A 383 -27.84 -0.99 -2.23
C VAL A 383 -29.28 -1.38 -1.97
N PHE A 384 -29.59 -2.69 -1.95
CA PHE A 384 -30.95 -3.18 -1.70
C PHE A 384 -31.47 -2.77 -0.32
N ILE A 385 -30.65 -2.88 0.73
CA ILE A 385 -31.02 -2.49 2.10
C ILE A 385 -31.36 -0.98 2.14
N ASN A 386 -30.56 -0.14 1.51
CA ASN A 386 -30.80 1.30 1.47
C ASN A 386 -32.05 1.68 0.66
N LEU A 387 -32.30 1.01 -0.47
CA LEU A 387 -33.48 1.25 -1.30
C LEU A 387 -34.76 0.83 -0.61
N LEU A 388 -34.74 -0.30 0.09
CA LEU A 388 -35.92 -0.83 0.83
C LEU A 388 -36.12 -0.14 2.18
N LYS A 389 -35.24 0.80 2.56
CA LYS A 389 -35.27 1.53 3.84
C LYS A 389 -35.34 0.60 5.06
N PHE A 390 -34.75 -0.57 4.96
CA PHE A 390 -34.63 -1.46 6.10
C PHE A 390 -33.68 -0.86 7.12
N ASN A 391 -34.19 -0.51 8.28
CA ASN A 391 -33.41 0.03 9.40
C ASN A 391 -32.79 -1.14 10.18
N ILE A 392 -31.80 -1.81 9.59
CA ILE A 392 -31.25 -3.04 10.14
C ILE A 392 -29.80 -2.81 10.60
N PRO A 393 -29.42 -3.34 11.79
CA PRO A 393 -28.02 -3.34 12.23
C PRO A 393 -27.09 -4.16 11.33
N VAL A 394 -27.62 -4.77 10.26
CA VAL A 394 -26.89 -5.58 9.28
C VAL A 394 -25.90 -4.74 8.46
N THR A 395 -26.17 -3.46 8.19
CA THR A 395 -25.21 -2.56 7.53
C THR A 395 -23.91 -2.47 8.33
N ASN A 396 -24.01 -2.48 9.67
CA ASN A 396 -22.89 -2.47 10.61
C ASN A 396 -22.04 -3.75 10.61
N ILE A 397 -22.44 -4.77 9.87
CA ILE A 397 -21.71 -6.02 9.68
C ILE A 397 -21.18 -6.10 8.25
N ILE A 398 -22.01 -5.75 7.26
CA ILE A 398 -21.66 -5.86 5.84
C ILE A 398 -20.54 -4.89 5.46
N SER A 399 -20.57 -3.63 5.93
CA SER A 399 -19.52 -2.64 5.60
C SER A 399 -18.13 -3.05 6.09
N PRO A 400 -17.92 -3.46 7.37
CA PRO A 400 -16.62 -3.98 7.83
C PRO A 400 -16.19 -5.27 7.12
N PHE A 401 -17.13 -6.14 6.76
CA PHE A 401 -16.84 -7.37 6.01
C PHE A 401 -16.32 -7.06 4.59
N ALA A 402 -16.96 -6.12 3.87
CA ALA A 402 -16.49 -5.66 2.57
C ALA A 402 -15.11 -4.99 2.66
N LEU A 403 -14.88 -4.19 3.70
CA LEU A 403 -13.57 -3.57 3.94
C LEU A 403 -12.49 -4.63 4.22
N ALA A 404 -12.80 -5.66 5.00
CA ALA A 404 -11.88 -6.77 5.26
C ALA A 404 -11.49 -7.51 3.96
N ALA A 405 -12.45 -7.81 3.10
CA ALA A 405 -12.20 -8.40 1.79
C ALA A 405 -11.33 -7.49 0.92
N SER A 406 -11.54 -6.16 0.97
CA SER A 406 -10.71 -5.22 0.21
C SER A 406 -9.26 -5.17 0.69
N ILE A 407 -8.99 -5.31 1.99
CA ILE A 407 -7.63 -5.40 2.52
C ILE A 407 -6.90 -6.65 1.99
N ILE A 408 -7.62 -7.77 1.85
CA ILE A 408 -7.07 -8.99 1.26
C ILE A 408 -6.79 -8.78 -0.24
N VAL A 409 -7.72 -8.16 -0.98
CA VAL A 409 -7.48 -7.77 -2.39
C VAL A 409 -6.21 -6.94 -2.52
N HIS A 410 -5.96 -6.02 -1.58
CA HIS A 410 -4.73 -5.23 -1.57
C HIS A 410 -3.47 -6.11 -1.45
N ALA A 411 -3.45 -7.05 -0.52
CA ALA A 411 -2.31 -7.96 -0.36
C ALA A 411 -2.08 -8.84 -1.60
N LEU A 412 -3.16 -9.27 -2.26
CA LEU A 412 -3.08 -10.06 -3.49
C LEU A 412 -2.54 -9.25 -4.66
N ILE A 413 -3.02 -8.01 -4.88
CA ILE A 413 -2.53 -7.17 -5.98
C ILE A 413 -1.09 -6.69 -5.74
N LEU A 414 -0.68 -6.44 -4.50
CA LEU A 414 0.70 -6.19 -4.13
C LEU A 414 1.62 -7.37 -4.49
N ASN A 415 1.11 -8.58 -4.40
CA ASN A 415 1.84 -9.78 -4.75
C ASN A 415 1.94 -9.99 -6.27
N ILE A 416 0.90 -9.65 -7.03
CA ILE A 416 0.83 -9.80 -8.48
C ILE A 416 1.66 -8.74 -9.20
N THR A 417 1.52 -7.46 -8.81
CA THR A 417 2.04 -6.32 -9.58
C THR A 417 3.55 -6.38 -9.86
N PRO A 418 4.47 -6.65 -8.90
CA PRO A 418 5.90 -6.67 -9.17
C PRO A 418 6.33 -7.84 -10.07
N ARG A 419 5.50 -8.88 -10.20
CA ARG A 419 5.77 -10.04 -11.07
C ARG A 419 5.44 -9.81 -12.52
N LEU A 420 4.73 -8.72 -12.83
CA LEU A 420 4.32 -8.38 -14.19
C LEU A 420 5.38 -7.56 -14.93
N PHE A 421 6.33 -6.95 -14.23
CA PHE A 421 7.25 -5.97 -14.79
C PHE A 421 8.69 -6.45 -14.80
N ALA A 422 9.41 -6.11 -15.87
CA ALA A 422 10.82 -6.41 -16.04
C ALA A 422 11.68 -5.69 -14.98
N ILE A 423 12.82 -6.28 -14.63
CA ILE A 423 13.64 -5.89 -13.48
C ILE A 423 14.15 -4.45 -13.54
N ASN A 424 14.46 -3.96 -14.73
CA ASN A 424 15.01 -2.62 -14.98
C ASN A 424 14.00 -1.49 -14.79
N ILE A 425 12.70 -1.79 -14.89
CA ILE A 425 11.60 -0.82 -14.78
C ILE A 425 10.57 -1.20 -13.71
N ARG A 426 10.83 -2.29 -12.99
CA ARG A 426 9.91 -2.89 -12.01
C ARG A 426 9.51 -1.91 -10.92
N ALA A 427 10.49 -1.25 -10.30
CA ALA A 427 10.22 -0.34 -9.21
C ALA A 427 9.52 0.94 -9.70
N THR A 428 9.91 1.46 -10.85
CA THR A 428 9.28 2.62 -11.48
C THR A 428 7.82 2.34 -11.82
N LEU A 429 7.53 1.23 -12.51
CA LEU A 429 6.15 0.90 -12.89
C LEU A 429 5.28 0.55 -11.69
N PHE A 430 5.83 -0.15 -10.69
CA PHE A 430 5.09 -0.40 -9.47
C PHE A 430 4.82 0.90 -8.70
N GLY A 431 5.80 1.82 -8.64
CA GLY A 431 5.61 3.16 -8.10
C GLY A 431 4.54 3.95 -8.85
N CYS A 432 4.50 3.89 -10.18
CA CYS A 432 3.43 4.48 -11.00
C CYS A 432 2.05 3.88 -10.68
N CYS A 433 1.97 2.56 -10.49
CA CYS A 433 0.72 1.90 -10.09
C CYS A 433 0.23 2.42 -8.73
N TYR A 434 1.12 2.49 -7.75
CA TYR A 434 0.79 3.03 -6.43
C TYR A 434 0.39 4.50 -6.48
N SER A 435 1.09 5.32 -7.27
CA SER A 435 0.78 6.72 -7.53
C SER A 435 -0.63 6.88 -8.11
N CYS A 436 -0.96 6.11 -9.14
CA CYS A 436 -2.31 6.05 -9.72
C CYS A 436 -3.37 5.64 -8.69
N GLY A 437 -3.05 4.68 -7.81
CA GLY A 437 -3.91 4.32 -6.69
C GLY A 437 -4.20 5.52 -5.78
N HIS A 438 -3.18 6.26 -5.36
CA HIS A 438 -3.37 7.44 -4.51
C HIS A 438 -4.20 8.54 -5.20
N LEU A 439 -4.09 8.71 -6.53
CA LEU A 439 -5.00 9.58 -7.29
C LEU A 439 -6.44 9.11 -7.20
N GLY A 440 -6.71 7.81 -7.34
CA GLY A 440 -8.05 7.23 -7.16
C GLY A 440 -8.62 7.49 -5.75
N SER A 441 -7.79 7.29 -4.72
CA SER A 441 -8.13 7.61 -3.34
C SER A 441 -8.47 9.10 -3.17
N MET A 442 -7.66 10.00 -3.72
CA MET A 442 -7.86 11.45 -3.66
C MET A 442 -9.20 11.86 -4.29
N ILE A 443 -9.54 11.30 -5.45
CA ILE A 443 -10.84 11.54 -6.10
C ILE A 443 -12.00 11.12 -5.20
N CYS A 444 -11.90 9.97 -4.54
CA CYS A 444 -12.92 9.51 -3.60
C CYS A 444 -13.10 10.48 -2.42
N TYR A 445 -12.00 10.93 -1.80
CA TYR A 445 -12.05 11.89 -0.70
C TYR A 445 -12.70 13.21 -1.13
N LEU A 446 -12.37 13.73 -2.32
CA LEU A 446 -12.99 14.94 -2.87
C LEU A 446 -14.51 14.79 -3.01
N ILE A 447 -14.97 13.70 -3.60
CA ILE A 447 -16.41 13.43 -3.80
C ILE A 447 -17.15 13.37 -2.45
N VAL A 448 -16.60 12.66 -1.48
CA VAL A 448 -17.25 12.47 -0.17
C VAL A 448 -17.28 13.78 0.64
N ILE A 449 -16.20 14.56 0.64
CA ILE A 449 -16.09 15.77 1.45
C ILE A 449 -16.95 16.89 0.90
N PHE A 450 -16.97 17.07 -0.40
CA PHE A 450 -17.85 18.07 -1.04
C PHE A 450 -19.32 17.65 -1.04
N ARG A 451 -19.63 16.42 -0.60
CA ARG A 451 -20.99 15.86 -0.62
C ARG A 451 -21.67 16.02 -1.99
N THR A 452 -20.88 15.89 -3.04
CA THR A 452 -21.37 16.02 -4.42
C THR A 452 -22.27 14.86 -4.83
N VAL A 453 -22.21 13.76 -4.09
CA VAL A 453 -22.93 12.51 -4.40
C VAL A 453 -23.64 11.97 -3.15
N ASP A 454 -24.88 11.53 -3.32
CA ASP A 454 -25.64 10.88 -2.27
C ASP A 454 -25.00 9.54 -1.84
N LYS A 455 -25.16 9.18 -0.56
CA LYS A 455 -24.60 7.95 -0.01
C LYS A 455 -25.04 6.70 -0.79
N VAL A 456 -26.29 6.64 -1.26
CA VAL A 456 -26.82 5.50 -2.03
C VAL A 456 -26.11 5.38 -3.39
N ILE A 457 -25.90 6.50 -4.07
CA ILE A 457 -25.19 6.53 -5.36
C ILE A 457 -23.74 6.04 -5.18
N LEU A 458 -23.07 6.44 -4.09
CA LEU A 458 -21.71 5.98 -3.80
C LEU A 458 -21.64 4.44 -3.65
N VAL A 459 -22.65 3.82 -2.98
CA VAL A 459 -22.71 2.36 -2.84
C VAL A 459 -22.96 1.66 -4.19
N ILE A 460 -23.79 2.26 -5.06
CA ILE A 460 -24.01 1.78 -6.42
C ILE A 460 -22.71 1.83 -7.24
N VAL A 461 -21.95 2.92 -7.12
CA VAL A 461 -20.64 3.07 -7.76
C VAL A 461 -19.66 1.99 -7.27
N GLU A 462 -19.64 1.70 -5.96
CA GLU A 462 -18.78 0.65 -5.40
C GLU A 462 -19.11 -0.74 -6.00
N ALA A 463 -20.38 -1.07 -6.11
CA ALA A 463 -20.81 -2.34 -6.73
C ALA A 463 -20.39 -2.42 -8.21
N GLY A 464 -20.58 -1.32 -8.96
CA GLY A 464 -20.12 -1.22 -10.36
C GLY A 464 -18.61 -1.33 -10.52
N LEU A 465 -17.84 -0.67 -9.63
CA LEU A 465 -16.39 -0.76 -9.63
C LEU A 465 -15.88 -2.17 -9.30
N ALA A 466 -16.53 -2.89 -8.38
CA ALA A 466 -16.16 -4.27 -8.11
C ALA A 466 -16.29 -5.16 -9.35
N VAL A 467 -17.39 -5.01 -10.11
CA VAL A 467 -17.58 -5.72 -11.38
C VAL A 467 -16.53 -5.33 -12.41
N LEU A 468 -16.24 -4.04 -12.56
CA LEU A 468 -15.21 -3.55 -13.47
C LEU A 468 -13.82 -4.12 -13.14
N LEU A 469 -13.47 -4.16 -11.85
CA LEU A 469 -12.20 -4.75 -11.38
C LEU A 469 -12.11 -6.25 -11.68
N ILE A 470 -13.21 -6.99 -11.59
CA ILE A 470 -13.26 -8.41 -11.99
C ILE A 470 -12.98 -8.54 -13.50
N VAL A 471 -13.59 -7.70 -14.33
CA VAL A 471 -13.34 -7.70 -15.79
C VAL A 471 -11.87 -7.39 -16.08
N LEU A 472 -11.28 -6.38 -15.42
CA LEU A 472 -9.86 -6.07 -15.57
C LEU A 472 -8.97 -7.23 -15.11
N CYS A 473 -9.34 -7.97 -14.05
CA CYS A 473 -8.63 -9.17 -13.65
C CYS A 473 -8.61 -10.25 -14.72
N CYS A 474 -9.66 -10.37 -15.56
CA CYS A 474 -9.68 -11.36 -16.64
C CYS A 474 -8.58 -11.08 -17.68
N VAL A 475 -8.23 -9.81 -17.91
CA VAL A 475 -7.17 -9.39 -18.83
C VAL A 475 -5.77 -9.64 -18.28
N LEU A 476 -5.59 -9.62 -16.95
CA LEU A 476 -4.28 -9.84 -16.33
C LEU A 476 -3.77 -11.27 -16.61
N PRO A 477 -2.47 -11.43 -16.93
CA PRO A 477 -1.87 -12.75 -17.07
C PRO A 477 -1.77 -13.48 -15.73
N ASP A 478 -1.63 -14.79 -15.81
CA ASP A 478 -1.39 -15.63 -14.64
C ASP A 478 0.11 -15.59 -14.27
N VAL A 479 0.42 -15.29 -13.02
CA VAL A 479 1.81 -15.12 -12.54
C VAL A 479 2.29 -16.28 -11.67
N ASP A 480 1.41 -17.25 -11.32
CA ASP A 480 1.78 -18.35 -10.43
C ASP A 480 2.70 -19.36 -11.12
N GLY A 481 3.77 -19.75 -10.41
CA GLY A 481 4.76 -20.69 -10.90
C GLY A 481 5.64 -20.17 -12.04
N ARG A 482 5.54 -18.88 -12.37
CA ARG A 482 6.38 -18.25 -13.39
C ARG A 482 7.57 -17.54 -12.76
N GLU A 483 8.66 -17.53 -13.51
CA GLU A 483 9.82 -16.72 -13.21
C GLU A 483 9.50 -15.24 -13.44
N LEU A 484 10.33 -14.39 -12.84
CA LEU A 484 10.19 -12.95 -13.00
C LEU A 484 10.69 -12.53 -14.39
N PRO A 485 10.03 -11.60 -15.08
CA PRO A 485 10.55 -11.07 -16.32
C PRO A 485 11.85 -10.28 -16.05
N ASP A 486 12.91 -10.62 -16.79
CA ASP A 486 14.19 -9.92 -16.71
C ASP A 486 14.26 -8.74 -17.67
N VAL A 487 13.71 -8.92 -18.87
CA VAL A 487 13.69 -7.93 -19.95
C VAL A 487 12.26 -7.62 -20.42
N MET A 488 12.08 -6.51 -21.16
CA MET A 488 10.75 -6.11 -21.63
C MET A 488 10.15 -7.12 -22.63
N GLU A 489 10.98 -7.82 -23.38
CA GLU A 489 10.53 -8.87 -24.29
C GLU A 489 9.80 -9.98 -23.56
N ASP A 490 10.23 -10.34 -22.34
CA ASP A 490 9.54 -11.34 -21.51
C ASP A 490 8.12 -10.90 -21.14
N MET A 491 7.89 -9.59 -21.00
CA MET A 491 6.55 -9.04 -20.75
C MET A 491 5.63 -9.16 -21.96
N ASP A 492 6.16 -9.08 -23.17
CA ASP A 492 5.39 -9.20 -24.42
C ASP A 492 4.88 -10.64 -24.63
N TYR A 493 5.70 -11.63 -24.28
CA TYR A 493 5.36 -13.05 -24.38
C TYR A 493 4.32 -13.53 -23.36
N PHE A 494 4.00 -12.77 -22.32
CA PHE A 494 2.91 -13.13 -21.40
C PHE A 494 1.56 -13.36 -22.11
N SER A 495 1.27 -12.63 -23.18
CA SER A 495 0.01 -12.76 -23.94
C SER A 495 0.05 -13.85 -25.02
N GLU A 496 1.20 -14.10 -25.62
CA GLU A 496 1.33 -15.12 -26.69
C GLU A 496 1.22 -16.56 -26.16
N TYR A 497 1.69 -16.82 -24.94
CA TYR A 497 1.61 -18.14 -24.30
C TYR A 497 0.17 -18.59 -24.07
N VAL A 498 -0.73 -17.67 -23.69
CA VAL A 498 -2.16 -17.96 -23.52
C VAL A 498 -2.80 -18.33 -24.86
N ASN A 499 -2.44 -17.63 -25.92
CA ASN A 499 -2.98 -17.87 -27.26
C ASN A 499 -2.40 -19.15 -27.91
N LYS A 500 -1.12 -19.46 -27.71
CA LYS A 500 -0.49 -20.70 -28.23
C LYS A 500 -0.94 -21.95 -27.47
N ALA A 501 -1.08 -21.90 -26.16
CA ALA A 501 -1.58 -23.03 -25.38
C ALA A 501 -3.02 -23.39 -25.74
N SER A 502 -3.87 -22.37 -26.01
CA SER A 502 -5.25 -22.59 -26.47
C SER A 502 -5.35 -23.06 -27.93
N SER A 503 -4.41 -22.66 -28.79
CA SER A 503 -4.41 -23.04 -30.22
C SER A 503 -3.76 -24.40 -30.51
N MET A 504 -2.88 -24.90 -29.60
CA MET A 504 -2.19 -26.18 -29.79
C MET A 504 -2.87 -27.37 -29.12
N GLY A 505 -3.96 -27.19 -28.35
CA GLY A 505 -4.67 -28.29 -27.68
C GLY A 505 -3.76 -29.11 -26.73
N VAL A 506 -2.61 -28.56 -26.33
CA VAL A 506 -1.62 -29.25 -25.50
C VAL A 506 -2.16 -29.35 -24.08
N SER A 507 -2.36 -30.57 -23.61
CA SER A 507 -2.80 -30.86 -22.26
C SER A 507 -1.82 -30.26 -21.26
N LYS A 508 -2.36 -29.72 -20.16
CA LYS A 508 -1.63 -29.03 -19.08
C LYS A 508 -0.51 -29.86 -18.44
N ASP A 509 -0.50 -31.16 -18.66
CA ASP A 509 0.43 -32.11 -18.03
C ASP A 509 1.80 -32.21 -18.73
N GLN A 510 1.96 -31.65 -19.92
CA GLN A 510 3.23 -31.67 -20.66
C GLN A 510 4.11 -30.42 -20.44
N LEU A 511 3.60 -29.39 -19.81
CA LEU A 511 4.35 -28.15 -19.51
C LEU A 511 5.06 -28.14 -18.15
N SER A 512 4.90 -29.19 -17.36
CA SER A 512 5.54 -29.32 -16.04
C SER A 512 6.84 -30.15 -16.04
N VAL A 513 7.35 -30.57 -17.20
CA VAL A 513 8.49 -31.51 -17.33
C VAL A 513 9.51 -31.05 -18.39
N THR A 514 9.65 -29.73 -18.62
CA THR A 514 10.84 -29.27 -19.38
C THR A 514 11.37 -27.98 -18.77
#